data_6f9baacc98a6e6b1a5f037acf0ca0bad
#
_entry.id   6f9baacc98a6e6b1a5f037acf0ca0bad
#
_cell.length_a   1.000
_cell.length_b   1.000
_cell.length_c   1.000
_cell.angle_alpha   90.00
_cell.angle_beta   90.00
_cell.angle_gamma   90.00
#
_symmetry.space_group_name_H-M   'P 1'
#
loop_
_entity.id
_entity.type
_entity.pdbx_description
1 polymer ?
#
loop_
_entity_poly.entity_id
_entity_poly.type
_entity_poly.pdbx_seq_one_letter_code
_entity_poly.pdbx_strand_id
1 'polypeptide(L)'
;QKFSVKPWAKKMTRPDGSVFAPVIGDPGDGDSPSCAIIDEYHEHATSALYDTMQTGMGARRQPLIFTITTAGFNIEGPCYDLRIRVQEMLLGTVPDDELFGFIWTIDEGDDWTDPNF
;
A
#
# COMPACT_ATOMS: atom_id res chain seq x y z
N GLN A 1 -20.84 -4.88 -20.49
CA GLN A 1 -19.57 -5.17 -21.17
C GLN A 1 -18.82 -6.16 -20.30
N LYS A 2 -18.56 -7.37 -20.83
CA LYS A 2 -17.67 -8.34 -20.16
C LYS A 2 -16.25 -7.85 -20.35
N PHE A 3 -15.55 -7.60 -19.25
CA PHE A 3 -14.11 -7.34 -19.28
C PHE A 3 -13.41 -8.60 -19.76
N SER A 4 -12.85 -8.59 -20.96
CA SER A 4 -12.08 -9.71 -21.52
C SER A 4 -10.71 -9.74 -20.86
N VAL A 5 -10.61 -10.30 -19.64
CA VAL A 5 -9.35 -10.49 -18.95
C VAL A 5 -8.78 -11.84 -19.32
N LYS A 6 -7.51 -11.88 -19.73
CA LYS A 6 -6.76 -13.11 -20.00
C LYS A 6 -5.75 -13.34 -18.89
N PRO A 7 -5.96 -14.30 -17.98
CA PRO A 7 -4.93 -14.70 -17.03
C PRO A 7 -3.87 -15.54 -17.74
N TRP A 8 -2.62 -15.09 -17.72
CA TRP A 8 -1.50 -15.84 -18.28
C TRP A 8 -0.20 -15.52 -17.54
N ALA A 9 0.57 -16.55 -17.24
CA ALA A 9 1.91 -16.43 -16.63
C ALA A 9 1.94 -15.48 -15.40
N LYS A 10 1.02 -15.66 -14.45
CA LYS A 10 0.87 -14.85 -13.24
C LYS A 10 0.53 -13.36 -13.49
N LYS A 11 0.05 -13.01 -14.66
CA LYS A 11 -0.43 -11.65 -14.97
C LYS A 11 -1.76 -11.67 -15.70
N MET A 12 -2.50 -10.60 -15.58
CA MET A 12 -3.74 -10.37 -16.31
C MET A 12 -3.52 -9.26 -17.32
N THR A 13 -3.99 -9.49 -18.55
CA THR A 13 -3.88 -8.51 -19.63
C THR A 13 -5.24 -8.23 -20.23
N ARG A 14 -5.43 -7.01 -20.70
CA ARG A 14 -6.60 -6.60 -21.46
C ARG A 14 -6.22 -6.28 -22.93
N PRO A 15 -7.22 -6.31 -23.86
CA PRO A 15 -6.96 -5.98 -25.27
C PRO A 15 -6.44 -4.56 -25.50
N ASP A 16 -6.69 -3.63 -24.59
CA ASP A 16 -6.20 -2.24 -24.64
C ASP A 16 -4.74 -2.08 -24.19
N GLY A 17 -4.06 -3.19 -23.89
CA GLY A 17 -2.67 -3.21 -23.43
C GLY A 17 -2.50 -3.03 -21.91
N SER A 18 -3.60 -2.85 -21.15
CA SER A 18 -3.51 -2.76 -19.69
C SER A 18 -3.03 -4.09 -19.09
N VAL A 19 -2.16 -4.00 -18.10
CA VAL A 19 -1.55 -5.15 -17.43
C VAL A 19 -1.71 -5.01 -15.91
N PHE A 20 -2.09 -6.10 -15.26
CA PHE A 20 -1.98 -6.28 -13.81
C PHE A 20 -1.07 -7.48 -13.56
N ALA A 21 0.02 -7.28 -12.85
CA ALA A 21 1.03 -8.30 -12.60
C ALA A 21 1.60 -8.18 -11.19
N PRO A 22 1.94 -9.30 -10.53
CA PRO A 22 2.71 -9.25 -9.30
C PRO A 22 4.14 -8.79 -9.60
N VAL A 23 4.69 -7.99 -8.70
CA VAL A 23 6.11 -7.66 -8.66
C VAL A 23 6.79 -8.69 -7.76
N ILE A 24 7.80 -9.35 -8.26
CA ILE A 24 8.55 -10.38 -7.54
C ILE A 24 10.02 -9.95 -7.51
N GLY A 25 10.55 -9.81 -6.30
CA GLY A 25 11.93 -9.36 -6.10
C GLY A 25 12.08 -7.84 -6.18
N ASP A 26 13.27 -7.41 -6.56
CA ASP A 26 13.58 -5.99 -6.71
C ASP A 26 12.95 -5.47 -8.03
N PRO A 27 11.98 -4.55 -7.96
CA PRO A 27 11.47 -3.94 -9.18
C PRO A 27 12.60 -3.11 -9.78
N GLY A 28 13.05 -3.50 -10.97
CA GLY A 28 14.06 -2.74 -11.70
C GLY A 28 13.58 -1.31 -11.98
N ASP A 29 14.52 -0.38 -12.00
CA ASP A 29 14.27 0.97 -12.47
C ASP A 29 13.69 0.94 -13.90
N GLY A 30 12.50 1.47 -14.08
CA GLY A 30 11.89 1.61 -15.41
C GLY A 30 10.41 1.29 -15.50
N ASP A 31 9.84 0.62 -14.52
CA ASP A 31 8.40 0.43 -14.46
C ASP A 31 7.70 1.73 -14.03
N SER A 32 6.65 2.10 -14.76
CA SER A 32 5.83 3.27 -14.45
C SER A 32 4.37 2.83 -14.24
N PRO A 33 4.06 2.25 -13.08
CA PRO A 33 2.72 1.79 -12.79
C PRO A 33 1.75 2.96 -12.61
N SER A 34 0.47 2.73 -12.91
CA SER A 34 -0.59 3.68 -12.58
C SER A 34 -1.17 3.43 -11.20
N CYS A 35 -1.03 2.18 -10.72
CA CYS A 35 -1.45 1.76 -9.40
C CYS A 35 -0.49 0.69 -8.89
N ALA A 36 -0.04 0.81 -7.65
CA ALA A 36 0.68 -0.22 -6.93
C ALA A 36 -0.15 -0.64 -5.72
N ILE A 37 -0.36 -1.94 -5.56
CA ILE A 37 -0.98 -2.52 -4.38
C ILE A 37 0.12 -3.22 -3.60
N ILE A 38 0.35 -2.76 -2.38
CA ILE A 38 1.35 -3.31 -1.47
C ILE A 38 0.61 -4.03 -0.35
N ASP A 39 0.70 -5.34 -0.36
CA ASP A 39 0.08 -6.21 0.63
C ASP A 39 1.10 -6.64 1.68
N GLU A 40 0.66 -6.82 2.90
CA GLU A 40 1.50 -7.23 4.05
C GLU A 40 2.74 -6.32 4.23
N TYR A 41 2.54 -4.99 4.17
CA TYR A 41 3.65 -4.03 4.22
C TYR A 41 4.51 -4.16 5.48
N HIS A 42 3.98 -4.71 6.57
CA HIS A 42 4.73 -4.99 7.78
C HIS A 42 5.86 -6.02 7.60
N GLU A 43 5.78 -6.88 6.58
CA GLU A 43 6.82 -7.86 6.23
C GLU A 43 7.98 -7.24 5.44
N HIS A 44 7.84 -6.01 4.96
CA HIS A 44 8.89 -5.33 4.21
C HIS A 44 9.99 -4.84 5.16
N ALA A 45 11.21 -5.30 4.95
CA ALA A 45 12.35 -4.91 5.76
C ALA A 45 12.78 -3.45 5.53
N THR A 46 12.50 -2.92 4.35
CA THR A 46 12.85 -1.54 3.94
C THR A 46 11.73 -0.93 3.10
N SER A 47 11.76 0.39 2.93
CA SER A 47 10.85 1.13 2.04
C SER A 47 11.18 0.99 0.55
N ALA A 48 12.25 0.31 0.17
CA ALA A 48 12.80 0.32 -1.19
C ALA A 48 11.76 0.04 -2.29
N LEU A 49 10.89 -0.97 -2.09
CA LEU A 49 9.83 -1.26 -3.05
C LEU A 49 8.79 -0.12 -3.12
N TYR A 50 8.38 0.41 -1.98
CA TYR A 50 7.46 1.55 -1.90
C TYR A 50 8.03 2.77 -2.62
N ASP A 51 9.28 3.13 -2.34
CA ASP A 51 9.98 4.27 -2.91
C ASP A 51 10.16 4.12 -4.42
N THR A 52 10.50 2.91 -4.89
CA THR A 52 10.61 2.61 -6.32
C THR A 52 9.27 2.78 -7.03
N MET A 53 8.16 2.28 -6.45
CA MET A 53 6.82 2.46 -7.01
C MET A 53 6.43 3.94 -7.03
N GLN A 54 6.65 4.66 -5.95
CA GLN A 54 6.36 6.08 -5.86
C GLN A 54 7.13 6.88 -6.90
N THR A 55 8.42 6.64 -7.04
CA THR A 55 9.28 7.31 -8.03
C THR A 55 8.84 6.98 -9.46
N GLY A 56 8.56 5.70 -9.74
CA GLY A 56 8.10 5.25 -11.06
C GLY A 56 6.76 5.84 -11.50
N MET A 57 5.95 6.28 -10.55
CA MET A 57 4.64 6.90 -10.79
C MET A 57 4.71 8.40 -11.17
N GLY A 58 5.86 9.05 -11.06
CA GLY A 58 5.99 10.50 -11.24
C GLY A 58 5.50 11.04 -12.61
N ALA A 59 5.47 10.19 -13.64
CA ALA A 59 4.93 10.56 -14.96
C ALA A 59 3.42 10.33 -15.11
N ARG A 60 2.74 9.77 -14.11
CA ARG A 60 1.31 9.48 -14.15
C ARG A 60 0.49 10.66 -13.66
N ARG A 61 -0.68 10.88 -14.29
CA ARG A 61 -1.57 11.99 -13.92
C ARG A 61 -2.30 11.77 -12.60
N GLN A 62 -2.64 10.53 -12.30
CA GLN A 62 -3.37 10.10 -11.10
C GLN A 62 -2.81 8.76 -10.63
N PRO A 63 -1.60 8.78 -10.06
CA PRO A 63 -1.02 7.58 -9.50
C PRO A 63 -1.71 7.20 -8.19
N LEU A 64 -1.70 5.92 -7.86
CA LEU A 64 -2.22 5.42 -6.60
C LEU A 64 -1.28 4.35 -6.02
N ILE A 65 -0.83 4.56 -4.80
CA ILE A 65 -0.25 3.49 -3.98
C ILE A 65 -1.31 3.10 -2.93
N PHE A 66 -1.66 1.84 -2.91
CA PHE A 66 -2.64 1.28 -1.99
C PHE A 66 -1.97 0.23 -1.11
N THR A 67 -1.76 0.57 0.15
CA THR A 67 -1.08 -0.30 1.12
C THR A 67 -2.09 -0.95 2.06
N ILE A 68 -2.02 -2.26 2.19
CA ILE A 68 -2.84 -3.07 3.09
C ILE A 68 -1.90 -3.85 4.00
N THR A 69 -2.14 -3.80 5.30
CA THR A 69 -1.26 -4.47 6.24
C THR A 69 -1.91 -4.69 7.59
N THR A 70 -1.41 -5.64 8.35
CA THR A 70 -1.56 -5.71 9.79
C THR A 70 -0.48 -4.89 10.49
N ALA A 71 -0.54 -4.76 11.82
CA ALA A 71 0.40 -3.91 12.55
C ALA A 71 1.86 -4.39 12.48
N GLY A 72 2.08 -5.72 12.39
CA GLY A 72 3.42 -6.30 12.50
C GLY A 72 4.04 -6.12 13.89
N PHE A 73 5.32 -6.49 14.01
CA PHE A 73 6.09 -6.41 15.25
C PHE A 73 7.27 -5.45 15.16
N ASN A 74 7.63 -5.02 13.94
CA ASN A 74 8.80 -4.19 13.70
C ASN A 74 8.45 -2.69 13.84
N ILE A 75 8.75 -2.12 14.99
CA ILE A 75 8.53 -0.70 15.28
C ILE A 75 9.58 0.23 14.67
N GLU A 76 10.65 -0.32 14.09
CA GLU A 76 11.70 0.43 13.38
C GLU A 76 11.56 0.27 11.86
N GLY A 77 10.51 -0.39 11.38
CA GLY A 77 10.30 -0.66 9.98
C GLY A 77 9.43 0.37 9.25
N PRO A 78 9.45 0.36 7.92
CA PRO A 78 8.76 1.35 7.09
C PRO A 78 7.24 1.32 7.24
N CYS A 79 6.67 0.20 7.63
CA CYS A 79 5.24 0.08 7.93
C CYS A 79 4.87 0.90 9.17
N TYR A 80 5.72 0.88 10.20
CA TYR A 80 5.49 1.67 11.40
C TYR A 80 5.60 3.17 11.12
N ASP A 81 6.58 3.59 10.34
CA ASP A 81 6.74 4.99 9.93
C ASP A 81 5.51 5.48 9.15
N LEU A 82 4.98 4.67 8.23
CA LEU A 82 3.76 5.00 7.50
C LEU A 82 2.55 5.07 8.44
N ARG A 83 2.45 4.19 9.42
CA ARG A 83 1.40 4.22 10.44
C ARG A 83 1.42 5.53 11.22
N ILE A 84 2.61 6.00 11.66
CA ILE A 84 2.74 7.28 12.38
C ILE A 84 2.28 8.44 11.50
N ARG A 85 2.68 8.50 10.24
CA ARG A 85 2.22 9.53 9.30
C ARG A 85 0.69 9.53 9.15
N VAL A 86 0.07 8.35 8.99
CA VAL A 86 -1.39 8.23 8.91
C VAL A 86 -2.03 8.70 10.20
N GLN A 87 -1.48 8.35 11.37
CA GLN A 87 -2.00 8.77 12.66
C GLN A 87 -1.93 10.29 12.84
N GLU A 88 -0.82 10.92 12.48
CA GLU A 88 -0.63 12.37 12.54
C GLU A 88 -1.61 13.10 11.61
N MET A 89 -1.84 12.58 10.41
CA MET A 89 -2.82 13.11 9.46
C MET A 89 -4.25 12.99 10.03
N LEU A 90 -4.62 11.84 10.57
CA LEU A 90 -5.96 11.61 11.16
C LEU A 90 -6.22 12.50 12.38
N LEU A 91 -5.19 12.78 13.19
CA LEU A 91 -5.25 13.69 14.33
C LEU A 91 -5.23 15.17 13.93
N GLY A 92 -4.97 15.46 12.65
CA GLY A 92 -4.83 16.82 12.15
C GLY A 92 -3.54 17.53 12.60
N THR A 93 -2.57 16.80 13.14
CA THR A 93 -1.29 17.35 13.60
C THR A 93 -0.40 17.74 12.43
N VAL A 94 -0.37 16.91 11.40
CA VAL A 94 0.34 17.15 10.14
C VAL A 94 -0.65 16.99 8.99
N PRO A 95 -1.05 18.09 8.33
CA PRO A 95 -1.92 18.00 7.16
C PRO A 95 -1.17 17.34 5.99
N ASP A 96 -1.82 16.39 5.34
CA ASP A 96 -1.29 15.70 4.16
C ASP A 96 -2.46 15.41 3.21
N ASP A 97 -2.61 16.22 2.17
CA ASP A 97 -3.71 16.13 1.20
C ASP A 97 -3.53 14.97 0.21
N GLU A 98 -2.34 14.36 0.16
CA GLU A 98 -2.02 13.23 -0.71
C GLU A 98 -2.12 11.89 0.01
N LEU A 99 -2.22 11.90 1.35
CA LEU A 99 -2.32 10.72 2.18
C LEU A 99 -3.76 10.51 2.66
N PHE A 100 -4.26 9.30 2.48
CA PHE A 100 -5.52 8.85 3.05
C PHE A 100 -5.31 7.49 3.71
N GLY A 101 -5.84 7.30 4.90
CA GLY A 101 -5.70 6.02 5.59
C GLY A 101 -6.70 5.82 6.71
N PHE A 102 -6.86 4.57 7.11
CA PHE A 102 -7.59 4.15 8.29
C PHE A 102 -6.71 3.26 9.15
N ILE A 103 -6.86 3.38 10.45
CA ILE A 103 -6.22 2.51 11.44
C ILE A 103 -7.33 1.92 12.31
N TRP A 104 -7.47 0.60 12.28
CA TRP A 104 -8.31 -0.14 13.19
C TRP A 104 -7.40 -0.77 14.25
N THR A 105 -7.58 -0.35 15.49
CA THR A 105 -6.77 -0.82 16.61
C THR A 105 -7.63 -0.85 17.88
N ILE A 106 -7.15 -1.56 18.87
CA ILE A 106 -7.68 -1.54 20.21
C ILE A 106 -6.99 -0.39 20.93
N ASP A 107 -7.74 0.49 21.56
CA ASP A 107 -7.17 1.61 22.30
C ASP A 107 -6.62 1.16 23.67
N GLU A 108 -5.69 1.95 24.23
CA GLU A 108 -5.13 1.65 25.54
C GLU A 108 -6.23 1.72 26.60
N GLY A 109 -6.41 0.63 27.32
CA GLY A 109 -7.44 0.50 28.36
C GLY A 109 -8.72 -0.20 27.91
N ASP A 110 -8.86 -0.51 26.62
CA ASP A 110 -9.98 -1.29 26.12
C ASP A 110 -9.88 -2.76 26.56
N ASP A 111 -10.99 -3.30 27.00
CA ASP A 111 -11.11 -4.73 27.31
C ASP A 111 -11.69 -5.48 26.11
N TRP A 112 -10.81 -5.92 25.21
CA TRP A 112 -11.20 -6.71 24.03
C TRP A 112 -11.81 -8.08 24.39
N THR A 113 -11.77 -8.50 25.67
CA THR A 113 -12.42 -9.73 26.16
C THR A 113 -13.85 -9.51 26.61
N ASP A 114 -14.28 -8.25 26.71
CA ASP A 114 -15.67 -7.91 27.03
C ASP A 114 -16.57 -8.30 25.85
N PRO A 115 -17.58 -9.18 26.04
CA PRO A 115 -18.50 -9.58 24.99
C PRO A 115 -19.37 -8.44 24.43
N ASN A 116 -19.36 -7.26 25.05
CA ASN A 116 -20.07 -6.06 24.59
C ASN A 116 -19.14 -5.02 23.93
N PHE A 117 -17.87 -5.37 23.74
CA PHE A 117 -16.87 -4.52 23.09
C PHE A 117 -17.17 -4.27 21.61
#